data_edb83264573c3d26b2c937ac0b59705f
#
_entry.id   edb83264573c3d26b2c937ac0b59705f
#
_cell.length_a   1.000
_cell.length_b   1.000
_cell.length_c   1.000
_cell.angle_alpha   90.00
_cell.angle_beta   90.00
_cell.angle_gamma   90.00
#
_symmetry.space_group_name_H-M   'P 1'
#
loop_
_entity.id
_entity.type
_entity.pdbx_description
1 polymer ?
#
loop_
_entity_poly.entity_id
_entity_poly.type
_entity_poly.pdbx_seq_one_letter_code
_entity_poly.pdbx_strand_id
1 'polypeptide(L)'
;MSASDPFQIQQWISDNGDKLKPPVGGETLWKDSNLMITVVGGPNKRTDYHIDAFEEFFYQIKGDMVLRIQEDGKARDVEIKEGDVFLLPAYVPHAPMRPAGTVGMIAEIKRQKDDPLDGFAWFCEKCNHQIFRKDAYIEVLERDMPPIFEAFYADPANQVCESCGHENPGRPE
;
A
#
# COMPACT_ATOMS: atom_id res chain seq x y z
N MET A 1 26.43 -0.44 -12.35
CA MET A 1 25.31 0.15 -13.12
C MET A 1 25.78 1.48 -13.74
N SER A 2 25.51 1.72 -15.01
CA SER A 2 25.64 3.05 -15.60
C SER A 2 24.43 3.90 -15.21
N ALA A 3 24.62 5.23 -15.01
CA ALA A 3 23.49 6.13 -14.81
C ALA A 3 22.59 6.12 -16.07
N SER A 4 21.30 6.08 -15.87
CA SER A 4 20.31 6.30 -16.93
C SER A 4 20.13 7.80 -17.19
N ASP A 5 19.71 8.16 -18.39
CA ASP A 5 19.32 9.54 -18.68
C ASP A 5 18.04 9.91 -17.90
N PRO A 6 17.90 11.19 -17.51
CA PRO A 6 16.66 11.67 -16.91
C PRO A 6 15.52 11.65 -17.93
N PHE A 7 14.30 11.45 -17.43
CA PHE A 7 13.09 11.51 -18.25
C PHE A 7 12.01 12.36 -17.58
N GLN A 8 11.04 12.82 -18.37
CA GLN A 8 9.92 13.61 -17.88
C GLN A 8 8.85 12.69 -17.31
N ILE A 9 8.61 12.77 -16.01
CA ILE A 9 7.65 11.88 -15.31
C ILE A 9 6.22 12.02 -15.84
N GLN A 10 5.79 13.22 -16.22
CA GLN A 10 4.46 13.45 -16.78
C GLN A 10 4.27 12.76 -18.13
N GLN A 11 5.32 12.80 -18.99
CA GLN A 11 5.30 12.08 -20.25
C GLN A 11 5.28 10.57 -20.01
N TRP A 12 6.10 10.07 -19.08
CA TRP A 12 6.12 8.66 -18.71
C TRP A 12 4.75 8.17 -18.26
N ILE A 13 4.05 8.93 -17.38
CA ILE A 13 2.68 8.63 -16.92
C ILE A 13 1.71 8.57 -18.10
N SER A 14 1.79 9.53 -19.03
CA SER A 14 0.96 9.54 -20.24
C SER A 14 1.15 8.29 -21.10
N ASP A 15 2.40 7.89 -21.29
CA ASP A 15 2.78 6.75 -22.16
C ASP A 15 2.50 5.38 -21.50
N ASN A 16 2.44 5.33 -20.17
CA ASN A 16 2.26 4.09 -19.39
C ASN A 16 0.94 4.04 -18.59
N GLY A 17 -0.05 4.85 -18.97
CA GLY A 17 -1.31 4.95 -18.23
C GLY A 17 -2.04 3.62 -18.02
N ASP A 18 -1.87 2.65 -18.90
CA ASP A 18 -2.49 1.32 -18.77
C ASP A 18 -1.87 0.47 -17.64
N LYS A 19 -0.59 0.69 -17.31
CA LYS A 19 0.07 0.03 -16.18
C LYS A 19 -0.36 0.57 -14.82
N LEU A 20 -1.00 1.74 -14.81
CA LEU A 20 -1.49 2.40 -13.60
C LEU A 20 -2.96 2.08 -13.30
N LYS A 21 -3.58 1.19 -14.07
CA LYS A 21 -4.96 0.74 -13.90
C LYS A 21 -5.01 -0.62 -13.19
N PRO A 22 -6.11 -0.94 -12.50
CA PRO A 22 -6.33 -2.29 -12.00
C PRO A 22 -6.21 -3.34 -13.14
N PRO A 23 -5.73 -4.57 -12.85
CA PRO A 23 -5.41 -5.12 -11.52
C PRO A 23 -4.01 -4.79 -11.00
N VAL A 24 -3.10 -4.28 -11.83
CA VAL A 24 -1.70 -4.02 -11.44
C VAL A 24 -1.58 -2.76 -10.58
N GLY A 25 -2.10 -1.65 -11.07
CA GLY A 25 -2.19 -0.40 -10.30
C GLY A 25 -0.87 0.34 -10.07
N GLY A 26 0.28 -0.15 -10.54
CA GLY A 26 1.56 0.52 -10.36
C GLY A 26 2.71 -0.09 -11.14
N GLU A 27 3.78 0.66 -11.31
CA GLU A 27 5.02 0.24 -11.98
C GLU A 27 6.25 0.83 -11.29
N THR A 28 7.21 -0.01 -10.94
CA THR A 28 8.51 0.41 -10.39
C THR A 28 9.42 0.89 -11.52
N LEU A 29 9.95 2.11 -11.38
CA LEU A 29 10.70 2.80 -12.44
C LEU A 29 12.09 2.20 -12.67
N TRP A 30 12.79 1.80 -11.60
CA TRP A 30 14.13 1.21 -11.66
C TRP A 30 14.19 -0.09 -10.85
N LYS A 31 14.17 -1.23 -11.54
CA LYS A 31 14.09 -2.55 -10.90
C LYS A 31 15.37 -2.99 -10.18
N ASP A 32 16.53 -2.47 -10.62
CA ASP A 32 17.84 -2.83 -10.08
C ASP A 32 18.38 -1.82 -9.04
N SER A 33 17.51 -0.98 -8.49
CA SER A 33 17.85 0.00 -7.47
C SER A 33 17.53 -0.52 -6.07
N ASN A 34 18.30 -0.08 -5.07
CA ASN A 34 17.98 -0.29 -3.65
C ASN A 34 16.88 0.67 -3.16
N LEU A 35 16.72 1.82 -3.82
CA LEU A 35 15.57 2.71 -3.62
C LEU A 35 14.50 2.32 -4.63
N MET A 36 13.39 1.78 -4.15
CA MET A 36 12.25 1.42 -4.97
C MET A 36 11.37 2.64 -5.17
N ILE A 37 11.28 3.13 -6.40
CA ILE A 37 10.42 4.25 -6.76
C ILE A 37 9.31 3.71 -7.66
N THR A 38 8.09 3.73 -7.15
CA THR A 38 6.91 3.16 -7.82
C THR A 38 5.90 4.26 -8.13
N VAL A 39 5.48 4.37 -9.39
CA VAL A 39 4.33 5.18 -9.78
C VAL A 39 3.08 4.32 -9.63
N VAL A 40 2.10 4.83 -8.89
CA VAL A 40 0.88 4.09 -8.55
C VAL A 40 -0.37 4.87 -8.98
N GLY A 41 -1.35 4.16 -9.51
CA GLY A 41 -2.63 4.74 -9.94
C GLY A 41 -3.82 4.24 -9.12
N GLY A 42 -4.90 4.99 -9.20
CA GLY A 42 -6.21 4.58 -8.69
C GLY A 42 -7.17 4.17 -9.81
N PRO A 43 -8.29 3.47 -9.48
CA PRO A 43 -8.70 3.16 -8.10
C PRO A 43 -8.00 1.92 -7.52
N ASN A 44 -7.93 1.86 -6.20
CA ASN A 44 -7.62 0.63 -5.50
C ASN A 44 -8.75 0.25 -4.52
N LYS A 45 -8.82 -1.03 -4.18
CA LYS A 45 -9.83 -1.59 -3.25
C LYS A 45 -9.11 -2.42 -2.18
N ARG A 46 -8.33 -1.78 -1.32
CA ARG A 46 -7.62 -2.46 -0.22
C ARG A 46 -8.46 -2.44 1.05
N THR A 47 -8.41 -3.53 1.81
CA THR A 47 -9.01 -3.65 3.14
C THR A 47 -7.96 -3.90 4.22
N ASP A 48 -6.74 -4.21 3.80
CA ASP A 48 -5.58 -4.43 4.65
C ASP A 48 -4.84 -3.13 4.93
N TYR A 49 -4.06 -3.18 6.01
CA TYR A 49 -3.03 -2.20 6.31
C TYR A 49 -1.67 -2.86 6.10
N HIS A 50 -0.82 -2.21 5.33
CA HIS A 50 0.59 -2.56 5.21
C HIS A 50 1.38 -1.98 6.40
N ILE A 51 2.38 -2.70 6.86
CA ILE A 51 3.28 -2.29 7.93
C ILE A 51 4.70 -2.49 7.42
N ASP A 52 5.32 -1.41 6.99
CA ASP A 52 6.69 -1.40 6.51
C ASP A 52 7.66 -1.17 7.67
N ALA A 53 8.76 -1.91 7.69
CA ALA A 53 9.85 -1.71 8.64
C ALA A 53 10.67 -0.45 8.36
N PHE A 54 10.49 0.16 7.21
CA PHE A 54 11.17 1.38 6.76
C PHE A 54 10.18 2.52 6.56
N GLU A 55 10.72 3.72 6.39
CA GLU A 55 9.94 4.90 6.04
C GLU A 55 9.49 4.83 4.59
N GLU A 56 8.28 5.30 4.31
CA GLU A 56 7.75 5.46 2.96
C GLU A 56 7.54 6.94 2.63
N PHE A 57 8.09 7.40 1.52
CA PHE A 57 7.86 8.74 1.00
C PHE A 57 6.77 8.72 -0.06
N PHE A 58 5.78 9.59 0.10
CA PHE A 58 4.66 9.78 -0.82
C PHE A 58 4.76 11.14 -1.50
N TYR A 59 4.57 11.16 -2.82
CA TYR A 59 4.34 12.36 -3.59
C TYR A 59 3.07 12.17 -4.43
N GLN A 60 2.06 13.00 -4.22
CA GLN A 60 0.80 12.93 -4.96
C GLN A 60 0.89 13.77 -6.23
N ILE A 61 0.97 13.10 -7.39
CA ILE A 61 1.25 13.74 -8.69
C ILE A 61 -0.03 14.28 -9.33
N LYS A 62 -1.17 13.55 -9.17
CA LYS A 62 -2.45 13.90 -9.79
C LYS A 62 -3.63 13.44 -8.94
N GLY A 63 -4.57 14.36 -8.71
CA GLY A 63 -5.75 14.13 -7.90
C GLY A 63 -5.41 13.86 -6.42
N ASP A 64 -6.40 13.89 -5.56
CA ASP A 64 -6.22 13.73 -4.12
C ASP A 64 -6.39 12.26 -3.70
N MET A 65 -5.70 11.85 -2.64
CA MET A 65 -5.87 10.55 -2.02
C MET A 65 -5.98 10.68 -0.50
N VAL A 66 -6.47 9.61 0.13
CA VAL A 66 -6.44 9.47 1.59
C VAL A 66 -5.49 8.31 1.94
N LEU A 67 -4.54 8.56 2.84
CA LEU A 67 -3.76 7.52 3.49
C LEU A 67 -4.37 7.26 4.86
N ARG A 68 -5.07 6.15 5.03
CA ARG A 68 -5.59 5.75 6.33
C ARG A 68 -4.49 5.07 7.12
N ILE A 69 -4.19 5.57 8.30
CA ILE A 69 -3.16 5.03 9.18
C ILE A 69 -3.75 4.58 10.52
N GLN A 70 -3.03 3.69 11.22
CA GLN A 70 -3.30 3.35 12.61
C GLN A 70 -2.32 4.09 13.50
N GLU A 71 -2.83 4.93 14.38
CA GLU A 71 -2.05 5.74 15.30
C GLU A 71 -2.75 5.80 16.66
N ASP A 72 -2.02 5.56 17.75
CA ASP A 72 -2.56 5.55 19.12
C ASP A 72 -3.80 4.67 19.32
N GLY A 73 -3.85 3.51 18.64
CA GLY A 73 -4.96 2.55 18.71
C GLY A 73 -6.22 3.00 17.98
N LYS A 74 -6.13 3.95 17.07
CA LYS A 74 -7.24 4.47 16.27
C LYS A 74 -6.87 4.63 14.81
N ALA A 75 -7.86 4.46 13.92
CA ALA A 75 -7.73 4.82 12.53
C ALA A 75 -7.76 6.36 12.38
N ARG A 76 -6.83 6.90 11.60
CA ARG A 76 -6.76 8.31 11.23
C ARG A 76 -6.56 8.46 9.73
N ASP A 77 -7.35 9.31 9.10
CA ASP A 77 -7.23 9.64 7.70
C ASP A 77 -6.28 10.85 7.52
N VAL A 78 -5.25 10.66 6.69
CA VAL A 78 -4.32 11.69 6.24
C VAL A 78 -4.69 12.03 4.81
N GLU A 79 -5.23 13.23 4.58
CA GLU A 79 -5.47 13.73 3.23
C GLU A 79 -4.14 14.13 2.59
N ILE A 80 -3.84 13.59 1.41
CA ILE A 80 -2.67 13.95 0.60
C ILE A 80 -3.19 14.47 -0.74
N LYS A 81 -3.11 15.79 -0.92
CA LYS A 81 -3.63 16.49 -2.09
C LYS A 81 -2.64 16.45 -3.25
N GLU A 82 -3.15 16.71 -4.45
CA GLU A 82 -2.28 16.91 -5.61
C GLU A 82 -1.19 17.95 -5.32
N GLY A 83 0.06 17.55 -5.53
CA GLY A 83 1.26 18.35 -5.25
C GLY A 83 1.84 18.14 -3.85
N ASP A 84 1.12 17.51 -2.93
CA ASP A 84 1.61 17.27 -1.56
C ASP A 84 2.68 16.16 -1.53
N VAL A 85 3.56 16.29 -0.54
CA VAL A 85 4.50 15.25 -0.13
C VAL A 85 4.23 14.84 1.31
N PHE A 86 4.44 13.55 1.62
CA PHE A 86 4.28 13.03 2.96
C PHE A 86 5.34 11.95 3.24
N LEU A 87 5.95 11.99 4.42
CA LEU A 87 6.84 10.93 4.89
C LEU A 87 6.12 10.14 5.99
N LEU A 88 5.83 8.88 5.70
CA LEU A 88 5.26 7.96 6.67
C LEU A 88 6.39 7.33 7.49
N PRO A 89 6.35 7.41 8.83
CA PRO A 89 7.33 6.73 9.67
C PRO A 89 7.25 5.20 9.54
N ALA A 90 8.38 4.53 9.77
CA ALA A 90 8.45 3.08 9.83
C ALA A 90 7.45 2.49 10.84
N TYR A 91 6.97 1.29 10.54
CA TYR A 91 6.03 0.51 11.36
C TYR A 91 4.64 1.11 11.57
N VAL A 92 4.28 2.22 10.93
CA VAL A 92 2.92 2.75 10.98
C VAL A 92 2.03 1.95 10.04
N PRO A 93 1.01 1.21 10.54
CA PRO A 93 0.08 0.49 9.67
C PRO A 93 -0.71 1.47 8.81
N HIS A 94 -0.74 1.25 7.50
CA HIS A 94 -1.34 2.19 6.56
C HIS A 94 -2.04 1.51 5.39
N ALA A 95 -3.08 2.14 4.90
CA ALA A 95 -3.88 1.72 3.75
C ALA A 95 -4.08 2.91 2.80
N PRO A 96 -3.42 2.95 1.64
CA PRO A 96 -3.64 4.00 0.67
C PRO A 96 -5.00 3.80 -0.01
N MET A 97 -5.85 4.82 0.07
CA MET A 97 -7.19 4.87 -0.52
C MET A 97 -7.14 5.82 -1.73
N ARG A 98 -7.03 5.24 -2.92
CA ARG A 98 -6.84 5.99 -4.17
C ARG A 98 -8.11 6.00 -5.01
N PRO A 99 -8.75 7.17 -5.21
CA PRO A 99 -9.84 7.32 -6.17
C PRO A 99 -9.40 7.06 -7.61
N ALA A 100 -10.37 6.80 -8.49
CA ALA A 100 -10.10 6.63 -9.91
C ALA A 100 -9.45 7.87 -10.54
N GLY A 101 -8.44 7.64 -11.39
CA GLY A 101 -7.74 8.70 -12.11
C GLY A 101 -6.67 9.45 -11.31
N THR A 102 -6.44 9.08 -10.04
CA THR A 102 -5.33 9.60 -9.25
C THR A 102 -4.02 8.92 -9.63
N VAL A 103 -2.93 9.64 -9.48
CA VAL A 103 -1.56 9.12 -9.67
C VAL A 103 -0.68 9.66 -8.55
N GLY A 104 0.06 8.77 -7.91
CA GLY A 104 1.06 9.10 -6.92
C GLY A 104 2.38 8.43 -7.22
N MET A 105 3.41 8.83 -6.51
CA MET A 105 4.72 8.19 -6.50
C MET A 105 5.08 7.85 -5.06
N ILE A 106 5.56 6.63 -4.86
CA ILE A 106 6.06 6.13 -3.58
C ILE A 106 7.54 5.85 -3.73
N ALA A 107 8.34 6.26 -2.75
CA ALA A 107 9.73 5.87 -2.66
C ALA A 107 9.98 5.18 -1.31
N GLU A 108 10.52 3.97 -1.36
CA GLU A 108 10.78 3.12 -0.20
C GLU A 108 12.06 2.31 -0.40
N ILE A 109 12.60 1.77 0.67
CA ILE A 109 13.79 0.91 0.62
C ILE A 109 13.38 -0.48 0.14
N LYS A 110 14.07 -0.98 -0.91
CA LYS A 110 13.88 -2.36 -1.37
C LYS A 110 14.37 -3.34 -0.31
N ARG A 111 13.49 -4.28 0.09
CA ARG A 111 13.80 -5.29 1.13
C ARG A 111 14.98 -6.16 0.72
N GLN A 112 15.86 -6.39 1.67
CA GLN A 112 16.93 -7.37 1.58
C GLN A 112 16.56 -8.61 2.40
N LYS A 113 17.21 -9.73 2.12
CA LYS A 113 16.87 -11.03 2.73
C LYS A 113 16.88 -11.04 4.26
N ASP A 114 17.75 -10.24 4.87
CA ASP A 114 17.93 -10.17 6.32
C ASP A 114 17.20 -8.99 6.98
N ASP A 115 16.43 -8.23 6.20
CA ASP A 115 15.59 -7.15 6.71
C ASP A 115 14.38 -7.69 7.47
N PRO A 116 13.77 -6.89 8.34
CA PRO A 116 12.50 -7.24 8.97
C PRO A 116 11.42 -7.54 7.92
N LEU A 117 10.47 -8.41 8.29
CA LEU A 117 9.35 -8.76 7.43
C LEU A 117 8.36 -7.60 7.31
N ASP A 118 7.72 -7.50 6.16
CA ASP A 118 6.53 -6.67 5.98
C ASP A 118 5.35 -7.28 6.74
N GLY A 119 4.56 -6.44 7.40
CA GLY A 119 3.33 -6.84 8.05
C GLY A 119 2.11 -6.47 7.21
N PHE A 120 1.09 -7.33 7.26
CA PHE A 120 -0.23 -7.10 6.69
C PHE A 120 -1.26 -7.35 7.77
N ALA A 121 -2.06 -6.33 8.10
CA ALA A 121 -3.01 -6.41 9.19
C ALA A 121 -4.40 -5.95 8.77
N TRP A 122 -5.43 -6.51 9.43
CA TRP A 122 -6.81 -6.07 9.31
C TRP A 122 -7.31 -5.64 10.67
N PHE A 123 -8.10 -4.59 10.68
CA PHE A 123 -8.68 -4.02 11.89
C PHE A 123 -10.19 -4.03 11.79
N CYS A 124 -10.84 -4.21 12.92
CA CYS A 124 -12.30 -4.15 13.04
C CYS A 124 -12.79 -2.74 12.68
N GLU A 125 -13.69 -2.64 11.70
CA GLU A 125 -14.24 -1.37 11.27
C GLU A 125 -15.07 -0.65 12.34
N LYS A 126 -15.55 -1.41 13.36
CA LYS A 126 -16.40 -0.88 14.43
C LYS A 126 -15.60 -0.43 15.66
N CYS A 127 -14.63 -1.24 16.13
CA CYS A 127 -13.91 -0.97 17.38
C CYS A 127 -12.39 -0.81 17.23
N ASN A 128 -11.89 -0.92 16.01
CA ASN A 128 -10.48 -0.80 15.66
C ASN A 128 -9.54 -1.85 16.29
N HIS A 129 -10.10 -2.94 16.86
CA HIS A 129 -9.30 -4.07 17.32
C HIS A 129 -8.64 -4.76 16.11
N GLN A 130 -7.35 -5.13 16.22
CA GLN A 130 -6.69 -5.90 15.17
C GLN A 130 -7.27 -7.31 15.11
N ILE A 131 -7.89 -7.69 14.00
CA ILE A 131 -8.57 -8.99 13.84
C ILE A 131 -7.70 -10.04 13.15
N PHE A 132 -6.72 -9.61 12.34
CA PHE A 132 -5.80 -10.51 11.67
C PHE A 132 -4.46 -9.81 11.42
N ARG A 133 -3.36 -10.58 11.43
CA ARG A 133 -2.04 -10.13 11.00
C ARG A 133 -1.27 -11.28 10.40
N LYS A 134 -0.53 -10.99 9.33
CA LYS A 134 0.44 -11.90 8.74
C LYS A 134 1.69 -11.12 8.36
N ASP A 135 2.86 -11.60 8.81
CA ASP A 135 4.13 -11.06 8.42
C ASP A 135 4.73 -11.95 7.31
N ALA A 136 5.33 -11.33 6.29
CA ALA A 136 5.90 -12.03 5.16
C ALA A 136 7.08 -11.26 4.56
N TYR A 137 8.01 -11.98 3.95
CA TYR A 137 9.02 -11.38 3.09
C TYR A 137 8.41 -11.12 1.71
N ILE A 138 8.48 -9.88 1.26
CA ILE A 138 7.95 -9.44 -0.04
C ILE A 138 9.12 -9.11 -0.96
N GLU A 139 9.31 -9.95 -1.96
CA GLU A 139 10.27 -9.72 -3.02
C GLU A 139 9.60 -9.24 -4.32
N VAL A 140 8.46 -9.88 -4.65
CA VAL A 140 7.66 -9.58 -5.84
C VAL A 140 6.20 -9.43 -5.42
N LEU A 141 5.68 -8.20 -5.46
CA LEU A 141 4.32 -7.86 -4.97
C LEU A 141 3.23 -8.74 -5.60
N GLU A 142 3.27 -8.92 -6.92
CA GLU A 142 2.25 -9.68 -7.66
C GLU A 142 2.23 -11.17 -7.30
N ARG A 143 3.36 -11.72 -6.85
CA ARG A 143 3.51 -13.13 -6.43
C ARG A 143 3.21 -13.31 -4.95
N ASP A 144 3.75 -12.42 -4.11
CA ASP A 144 3.87 -12.66 -2.67
C ASP A 144 2.67 -12.15 -1.87
N MET A 145 1.97 -11.12 -2.38
CA MET A 145 0.79 -10.57 -1.70
C MET A 145 -0.48 -11.44 -1.80
N PRO A 146 -0.84 -12.06 -2.94
CA PRO A 146 -2.08 -12.82 -3.04
C PRO A 146 -2.25 -13.93 -1.97
N PRO A 147 -1.22 -14.72 -1.61
CA PRO A 147 -1.35 -15.72 -0.55
C PRO A 147 -1.67 -15.13 0.83
N ILE A 148 -1.30 -13.87 1.08
CA ILE A 148 -1.58 -13.18 2.35
C ILE A 148 -3.07 -12.84 2.43
N PHE A 149 -3.62 -12.30 1.34
CA PHE A 149 -5.05 -12.01 1.25
C PHE A 149 -5.89 -13.27 1.29
N GLU A 150 -5.45 -14.34 0.59
CA GLU A 150 -6.13 -15.64 0.68
C GLU A 150 -6.16 -16.17 2.11
N ALA A 151 -5.08 -16.05 2.86
CA ALA A 151 -5.05 -16.49 4.25
C ALA A 151 -6.06 -15.77 5.14
N PHE A 152 -6.34 -14.50 4.88
CA PHE A 152 -7.38 -13.75 5.58
C PHE A 152 -8.78 -14.15 5.14
N TYR A 153 -9.06 -14.20 3.84
CA TYR A 153 -10.42 -14.40 3.32
C TYR A 153 -10.85 -15.86 3.25
N ALA A 154 -9.94 -16.84 3.33
CA ALA A 154 -10.27 -18.25 3.27
C ALA A 154 -11.07 -18.74 4.49
N ASP A 155 -10.90 -18.10 5.64
CA ASP A 155 -11.63 -18.44 6.85
C ASP A 155 -12.50 -17.25 7.31
N PRO A 156 -13.84 -17.35 7.23
CA PRO A 156 -14.74 -16.30 7.70
C PRO A 156 -14.53 -15.90 9.17
N ALA A 157 -13.99 -16.80 9.99
CA ALA A 157 -13.69 -16.48 11.38
C ALA A 157 -12.63 -15.36 11.52
N ASN A 158 -11.73 -15.22 10.56
CA ASN A 158 -10.75 -14.13 10.54
C ASN A 158 -11.39 -12.74 10.36
N GLN A 159 -12.63 -12.69 9.87
CA GLN A 159 -13.36 -11.44 9.63
C GLN A 159 -14.21 -11.03 10.84
N VAL A 160 -14.38 -11.91 11.80
CA VAL A 160 -15.17 -11.66 13.02
C VAL A 160 -14.28 -11.11 14.12
N CYS A 161 -14.62 -9.93 14.61
CA CYS A 161 -13.89 -9.30 15.70
C CYS A 161 -14.14 -10.00 17.04
N GLU A 162 -13.10 -10.58 17.64
CA GLU A 162 -13.20 -11.23 18.96
C GLU A 162 -13.54 -10.27 20.09
N SER A 163 -13.24 -8.96 19.93
CA SER A 163 -13.49 -7.93 20.94
C SER A 163 -14.96 -7.47 20.99
N CYS A 164 -15.62 -7.32 19.82
CA CYS A 164 -16.96 -6.73 19.77
C CYS A 164 -17.99 -7.53 18.94
N GLY A 165 -17.60 -8.66 18.38
CA GLY A 165 -18.46 -9.52 17.56
C GLY A 165 -18.85 -8.93 16.19
N HIS A 166 -18.27 -7.80 15.79
CA HIS A 166 -18.54 -7.22 14.48
C HIS A 166 -17.90 -8.09 13.38
N GLU A 167 -18.61 -8.32 12.30
CA GLU A 167 -18.12 -9.00 11.11
C GLU A 167 -17.71 -7.94 10.08
N ASN A 168 -16.42 -7.92 9.73
CA ASN A 168 -15.89 -7.04 8.69
C ASN A 168 -16.34 -7.51 7.30
N PRO A 169 -16.41 -6.62 6.31
CA PRO A 169 -16.73 -6.99 4.92
C PRO A 169 -15.83 -8.10 4.39
N GLY A 170 -16.41 -8.95 3.56
CA GLY A 170 -15.67 -9.94 2.79
C GLY A 170 -14.72 -9.31 1.75
N ARG A 171 -14.21 -10.15 0.86
CA ARG A 171 -13.33 -9.71 -0.24
C ARG A 171 -14.03 -8.64 -1.08
N PRO A 172 -13.37 -7.50 -1.36
CA PRO A 172 -13.90 -6.51 -2.29
C PRO A 172 -14.07 -7.10 -3.70
N GLU A 173 -15.17 -6.77 -4.38
CA GLU A 173 -15.44 -7.15 -5.76
C GLU A 173 -14.61 -6.32 -6.76
#